data_1b7ebcb312aaa9b82ce4d22c8de5f4c9
#
_entry.id   1b7ebcb312aaa9b82ce4d22c8de5f4c9
#
_cell.length_a   1.000
_cell.length_b   1.000
_cell.length_c   1.000
_cell.angle_alpha   90.00
_cell.angle_beta   90.00
_cell.angle_gamma   90.00
#
_symmetry.space_group_name_H-M   'P 1'
#
loop_
_entity.id
_entity.type
_entity.pdbx_description
1 polymer ?
#
loop_
_entity_poly.entity_id
_entity_poly.type
_entity_poly.pdbx_seq_one_letter_code
_entity_poly.pdbx_strand_id
1 'polypeptide(L)'
;MVTYIVNFFTSEEDKGAYFALQSSKCSIEDIFKTEFVTKLNQLVGNGKNSPEGIFVLQISEKWKEVFIKFIKETSKTMPELQSVIALVSKLNEGKCLGVLLNCSIDVIETKKLMLEMQEVESGTSTKEQLKDFLNKYSALFEYYRLLNFPYNKMVRFGEQKRELRICRYCGCSMSDKATFKTDAHTISNSLGNIAYFTNDECDRCNKKFGATIEQEFLKYVSLSRVISGQFEGFKSHKIKTDSFELSVNPDTNDVEFKLTDYTKASVKKDKTGLVLDVDSIDFSDVYRAMVKFVIGMLPTSELKHFKKTIGWINKDFTISLPNIKETIHTEPVVHPFLNMYFRKKNADSLPYLCADLHILHYEFVFMIPGCELDNQFFSSTIMDEFLKLYEKGKKWNDIQLKDNQPTRLLLHISLEKKNTDVM
;
A
#
# COMPACT_ATOMS: atom_id res chain seq x y z
N MET A 1 -25.66 -15.10 2.85
CA MET A 1 -24.98 -15.17 1.55
C MET A 1 -23.72 -16.00 1.73
N VAL A 2 -23.61 -17.08 0.98
CA VAL A 2 -22.44 -17.98 1.02
C VAL A 2 -21.53 -17.58 -0.13
N THR A 3 -20.23 -17.49 0.13
CA THR A 3 -19.22 -17.13 -0.88
C THR A 3 -18.18 -18.24 -0.98
N TYR A 4 -17.97 -18.76 -2.17
CA TYR A 4 -16.91 -19.72 -2.49
C TYR A 4 -15.83 -18.97 -3.27
N ILE A 5 -14.62 -18.91 -2.74
CA ILE A 5 -13.52 -18.10 -3.29
C ILE A 5 -12.48 -19.03 -3.91
N VAL A 6 -12.01 -18.68 -5.10
CA VAL A 6 -10.90 -19.36 -5.76
C VAL A 6 -9.81 -18.32 -6.06
N ASN A 7 -8.62 -18.56 -5.52
CA ASN A 7 -7.47 -17.73 -5.77
C ASN A 7 -6.43 -18.50 -6.59
N PHE A 8 -5.85 -17.83 -7.58
CA PHE A 8 -4.74 -18.30 -8.38
C PHE A 8 -3.54 -17.40 -8.13
N PHE A 9 -2.37 -17.98 -7.94
CA PHE A 9 -1.13 -17.25 -7.74
C PHE A 9 0.04 -17.96 -8.42
N THR A 10 1.13 -17.24 -8.65
CA THR A 10 2.35 -17.77 -9.27
C THR A 10 3.52 -17.69 -8.29
N SER A 11 4.68 -18.22 -8.68
CA SER A 11 5.93 -18.09 -7.94
C SER A 11 6.46 -16.64 -7.88
N GLU A 12 5.91 -15.74 -8.71
CA GLU A 12 6.27 -14.33 -8.75
C GLU A 12 5.32 -13.53 -7.86
N GLU A 13 5.87 -12.65 -7.04
CA GLU A 13 5.08 -11.74 -6.21
C GLU A 13 4.17 -10.87 -7.10
N ASP A 14 2.99 -10.54 -6.59
CA ASP A 14 1.96 -9.72 -7.25
C ASP A 14 1.32 -10.30 -8.53
N LYS A 15 1.64 -11.53 -8.92
CA LYS A 15 0.97 -12.19 -10.04
C LYS A 15 -0.06 -13.20 -9.56
N GLY A 16 -1.33 -12.78 -9.60
CA GLY A 16 -2.46 -13.63 -9.21
C GLY A 16 -3.75 -13.19 -9.87
N ALA A 17 -4.76 -14.05 -9.74
CA ALA A 17 -6.14 -13.78 -10.12
C ALA A 17 -7.07 -14.48 -9.14
N TYR A 18 -8.27 -13.94 -8.94
CA TYR A 18 -9.28 -14.59 -8.13
C TYR A 18 -10.67 -14.39 -8.73
N PHE A 19 -11.58 -15.24 -8.33
CA PHE A 19 -13.01 -15.05 -8.51
C PHE A 19 -13.79 -15.59 -7.31
N ALA A 20 -15.01 -15.12 -7.16
CA ALA A 20 -15.89 -15.54 -6.06
C ALA A 20 -17.26 -15.96 -6.59
N LEU A 21 -17.72 -17.13 -6.21
CA LEU A 21 -19.08 -17.58 -6.45
C LEU A 21 -19.93 -17.24 -5.22
N GLN A 22 -20.99 -16.45 -5.43
CA GLN A 22 -21.89 -16.04 -4.35
C GLN A 22 -23.27 -16.63 -4.54
N SER A 23 -23.86 -17.15 -3.49
CA SER A 23 -25.23 -17.60 -3.47
C SER A 23 -25.93 -17.21 -2.17
N SER A 24 -27.15 -16.73 -2.29
CA SER A 24 -28.05 -16.49 -1.15
C SER A 24 -28.93 -17.70 -0.82
N LYS A 25 -28.94 -18.73 -1.68
CA LYS A 25 -29.88 -19.86 -1.63
C LYS A 25 -29.22 -21.22 -1.46
N CYS A 26 -27.89 -21.33 -1.56
CA CYS A 26 -27.17 -22.59 -1.55
C CYS A 26 -26.14 -22.63 -0.43
N SER A 27 -25.77 -23.83 0.05
CA SER A 27 -24.63 -24.07 0.91
C SER A 27 -23.29 -24.06 0.11
N ILE A 28 -22.15 -24.06 0.81
CA ILE A 28 -20.83 -24.27 0.17
C ILE A 28 -20.80 -25.62 -0.55
N GLU A 29 -21.38 -26.65 0.05
CA GLU A 29 -21.46 -27.98 -0.55
C GLU A 29 -22.27 -28.02 -1.84
N ASP A 30 -23.33 -27.22 -1.96
CA ASP A 30 -24.12 -27.11 -3.19
C ASP A 30 -23.34 -26.37 -4.29
N ILE A 31 -22.59 -25.33 -3.93
CA ILE A 31 -21.71 -24.63 -4.88
C ILE A 31 -20.61 -25.59 -5.36
N PHE A 32 -20.02 -26.37 -4.46
CA PHE A 32 -18.99 -27.35 -4.80
C PHE A 32 -19.49 -28.44 -5.75
N LYS A 33 -20.74 -28.86 -5.63
CA LYS A 33 -21.38 -29.86 -6.52
C LYS A 33 -21.72 -29.30 -7.91
N THR A 34 -21.57 -28.00 -8.14
CA THR A 34 -21.80 -27.42 -9.48
C THR A 34 -20.80 -28.02 -10.48
N GLU A 35 -21.26 -28.23 -11.70
CA GLU A 35 -20.45 -28.79 -12.79
C GLU A 35 -19.14 -28.01 -12.98
N PHE A 36 -19.22 -26.68 -12.84
CA PHE A 36 -18.06 -25.78 -12.96
C PHE A 36 -17.01 -26.07 -11.89
N VAL A 37 -17.37 -26.07 -10.60
CA VAL A 37 -16.42 -26.26 -9.50
C VAL A 37 -15.89 -27.69 -9.48
N THR A 38 -16.73 -28.68 -9.79
CA THR A 38 -16.30 -30.08 -9.93
C THR A 38 -15.24 -30.24 -11.02
N LYS A 39 -15.45 -29.65 -12.21
CA LYS A 39 -14.50 -29.73 -13.32
C LYS A 39 -13.24 -28.92 -13.04
N LEU A 40 -13.36 -27.74 -12.40
CA LEU A 40 -12.21 -26.98 -11.95
C LEU A 40 -11.34 -27.81 -11.00
N ASN A 41 -11.95 -28.46 -10.03
CA ASN A 41 -11.27 -29.31 -9.05
C ASN A 41 -10.55 -30.50 -9.71
N GLN A 42 -11.18 -31.13 -10.71
CA GLN A 42 -10.54 -32.21 -11.51
C GLN A 42 -9.30 -31.70 -12.26
N LEU A 43 -9.33 -30.46 -12.76
CA LEU A 43 -8.22 -29.88 -13.50
C LEU A 43 -7.05 -29.43 -12.60
N VAL A 44 -7.33 -28.99 -11.38
CA VAL A 44 -6.31 -28.48 -10.46
C VAL A 44 -5.89 -29.48 -9.38
N GLY A 45 -6.78 -30.40 -9.01
CA GLY A 45 -6.64 -31.26 -7.81
C GLY A 45 -5.86 -32.58 -8.04
N ASN A 46 -5.30 -32.86 -9.22
CA ASN A 46 -4.62 -34.14 -9.49
C ASN A 46 -5.41 -35.39 -9.02
N GLY A 47 -6.73 -35.37 -9.21
CA GLY A 47 -7.61 -36.47 -8.81
C GLY A 47 -8.11 -36.41 -7.34
N LYS A 48 -7.66 -35.43 -6.57
CA LYS A 48 -8.24 -35.17 -5.23
C LYS A 48 -9.48 -34.31 -5.39
N ASN A 49 -10.62 -34.80 -4.93
CA ASN A 49 -11.89 -34.08 -4.97
C ASN A 49 -12.17 -33.51 -3.57
N SER A 50 -11.78 -32.26 -3.34
CA SER A 50 -11.99 -31.57 -2.06
C SER A 50 -12.63 -30.20 -2.28
N PRO A 51 -13.65 -29.80 -1.49
CA PRO A 51 -14.27 -28.48 -1.57
C PRO A 51 -13.31 -27.37 -1.14
N GLU A 52 -12.30 -27.69 -0.37
CA GLU A 52 -11.30 -26.79 0.15
C GLU A 52 -9.90 -27.38 -0.03
N GLY A 53 -8.94 -26.58 -0.37
CA GLY A 53 -7.56 -27.06 -0.47
C GLY A 53 -6.61 -26.12 -1.18
N ILE A 54 -5.33 -26.50 -1.06
CA ILE A 54 -4.20 -25.83 -1.67
C ILE A 54 -3.63 -26.79 -2.71
N PHE A 55 -3.49 -26.31 -3.92
CA PHE A 55 -2.96 -27.11 -5.05
C PHE A 55 -1.84 -26.33 -5.71
N VAL A 56 -0.76 -27.01 -6.03
CA VAL A 56 0.35 -26.47 -6.83
C VAL A 56 0.51 -27.37 -8.05
N LEU A 57 0.49 -26.76 -9.22
CA LEU A 57 0.55 -27.43 -10.51
C LEU A 57 1.75 -26.91 -11.28
N GLN A 58 2.55 -27.80 -11.82
CA GLN A 58 3.49 -27.43 -12.88
C GLN A 58 2.77 -27.48 -14.23
N ILE A 59 2.81 -26.37 -14.97
CA ILE A 59 2.03 -26.19 -16.19
C ILE A 59 2.70 -26.91 -17.36
N SER A 60 1.91 -27.73 -18.08
CA SER A 60 2.23 -28.20 -19.42
C SER A 60 1.35 -27.50 -20.46
N GLU A 61 1.81 -27.36 -21.70
CA GLU A 61 1.01 -26.74 -22.77
C GLU A 61 -0.33 -27.46 -22.96
N LYS A 62 -0.34 -28.80 -22.91
CA LYS A 62 -1.58 -29.58 -22.99
C LYS A 62 -2.59 -29.24 -21.88
N TRP A 63 -2.12 -29.14 -20.63
CA TRP A 63 -2.97 -28.74 -19.52
C TRP A 63 -3.50 -27.31 -19.72
N LYS A 64 -2.63 -26.40 -20.11
CA LYS A 64 -2.95 -24.97 -20.35
C LYS A 64 -4.04 -24.82 -21.42
N GLU A 65 -3.94 -25.52 -22.53
CA GLU A 65 -4.97 -25.50 -23.58
C GLU A 65 -6.33 -25.98 -23.06
N VAL A 66 -6.37 -27.11 -22.36
CA VAL A 66 -7.61 -27.66 -21.77
C VAL A 66 -8.21 -26.70 -20.76
N PHE A 67 -7.39 -26.16 -19.86
CA PHE A 67 -7.82 -25.23 -18.83
C PHE A 67 -8.37 -23.94 -19.43
N ILE A 68 -7.64 -23.30 -20.35
CA ILE A 68 -8.07 -22.06 -21.00
C ILE A 68 -9.37 -22.28 -21.78
N LYS A 69 -9.52 -23.39 -22.49
CA LYS A 69 -10.75 -23.73 -23.19
C LYS A 69 -11.94 -23.81 -22.24
N PHE A 70 -11.79 -24.54 -21.14
CA PHE A 70 -12.79 -24.68 -20.10
C PHE A 70 -13.20 -23.32 -19.48
N ILE A 71 -12.21 -22.50 -19.10
CA ILE A 71 -12.48 -21.18 -18.49
C ILE A 71 -13.12 -20.22 -19.50
N LYS A 72 -12.71 -20.24 -20.80
CA LYS A 72 -13.32 -19.42 -21.87
C LYS A 72 -14.79 -19.75 -22.10
N GLU A 73 -15.17 -21.03 -22.07
CA GLU A 73 -16.56 -21.44 -22.21
C GLU A 73 -17.42 -20.88 -21.05
N THR A 74 -16.89 -20.92 -19.83
CA THR A 74 -17.59 -20.42 -18.62
C THR A 74 -17.57 -18.89 -18.51
N SER A 75 -16.52 -18.23 -19.01
CA SER A 75 -16.37 -16.76 -18.90
C SER A 75 -17.46 -15.95 -19.63
N LYS A 76 -18.22 -16.60 -20.51
CA LYS A 76 -19.40 -16.00 -21.16
C LYS A 76 -20.49 -15.63 -20.15
N THR A 77 -20.59 -16.39 -19.05
CA THR A 77 -21.54 -16.18 -17.96
C THR A 77 -20.91 -15.60 -16.70
N MET A 78 -19.57 -15.61 -16.63
CA MET A 78 -18.76 -15.16 -15.49
C MET A 78 -17.57 -14.32 -15.98
N PRO A 79 -17.78 -13.00 -16.23
CA PRO A 79 -16.73 -12.13 -16.79
C PRO A 79 -15.44 -12.04 -15.93
N GLU A 80 -15.55 -12.27 -14.63
CA GLU A 80 -14.42 -12.24 -13.67
C GLU A 80 -13.34 -13.27 -14.02
N LEU A 81 -13.71 -14.36 -14.71
CA LEU A 81 -12.78 -15.38 -15.17
C LEU A 81 -11.80 -14.90 -16.25
N GLN A 82 -12.04 -13.74 -16.87
CA GLN A 82 -11.10 -13.15 -17.84
C GLN A 82 -9.72 -12.88 -17.21
N SER A 83 -9.68 -12.49 -15.93
CA SER A 83 -8.44 -12.29 -15.20
C SER A 83 -7.62 -13.58 -15.05
N VAL A 84 -8.31 -14.71 -14.85
CA VAL A 84 -7.68 -16.04 -14.76
C VAL A 84 -7.12 -16.47 -16.13
N ILE A 85 -7.89 -16.22 -17.20
CA ILE A 85 -7.42 -16.48 -18.57
C ILE A 85 -6.16 -15.66 -18.85
N ALA A 86 -6.17 -14.37 -18.53
CA ALA A 86 -5.04 -13.48 -18.75
C ALA A 86 -3.79 -13.91 -17.96
N LEU A 87 -3.97 -14.39 -16.71
CA LEU A 87 -2.88 -14.92 -15.90
C LEU A 87 -2.29 -16.19 -16.54
N VAL A 88 -3.13 -17.21 -16.75
CA VAL A 88 -2.66 -18.54 -17.22
C VAL A 88 -2.08 -18.46 -18.64
N SER A 89 -2.64 -17.60 -19.51
CA SER A 89 -2.14 -17.44 -20.89
C SER A 89 -0.69 -16.93 -20.95
N LYS A 90 -0.26 -16.16 -19.94
CA LYS A 90 1.10 -15.61 -19.87
C LYS A 90 2.13 -16.56 -19.26
N LEU A 91 1.69 -17.66 -18.65
CA LEU A 91 2.59 -18.63 -18.04
C LEU A 91 3.18 -19.54 -19.12
N ASN A 92 4.50 -19.71 -19.10
CA ASN A 92 5.21 -20.65 -19.96
C ASN A 92 5.15 -22.07 -19.40
N GLU A 93 5.40 -23.07 -20.25
CA GLU A 93 5.55 -24.45 -19.82
C GLU A 93 6.65 -24.58 -18.75
N GLY A 94 6.42 -25.43 -17.77
CA GLY A 94 7.32 -25.63 -16.63
C GLY A 94 7.12 -24.66 -15.46
N LYS A 95 6.39 -23.55 -15.67
CA LYS A 95 6.01 -22.64 -14.58
C LYS A 95 4.97 -23.28 -13.66
N CYS A 96 4.96 -22.84 -12.39
CA CYS A 96 4.02 -23.30 -11.40
C CYS A 96 2.81 -22.37 -11.28
N LEU A 97 1.64 -22.95 -11.01
CA LEU A 97 0.41 -22.27 -10.67
C LEU A 97 -0.11 -22.80 -9.33
N GLY A 98 -0.23 -21.93 -8.36
CA GLY A 98 -0.92 -22.22 -7.10
C GLY A 98 -2.40 -21.92 -7.21
N VAL A 99 -3.24 -22.77 -6.64
CA VAL A 99 -4.69 -22.60 -6.60
C VAL A 99 -5.20 -22.87 -5.18
N LEU A 100 -5.89 -21.88 -4.61
CA LEU A 100 -6.57 -22.00 -3.33
C LEU A 100 -8.07 -22.12 -3.58
N LEU A 101 -8.66 -23.25 -3.21
CA LEU A 101 -10.09 -23.48 -3.30
C LEU A 101 -10.73 -23.24 -1.93
N ASN A 102 -11.54 -22.21 -1.83
CA ASN A 102 -12.33 -21.83 -0.64
C ASN A 102 -11.53 -21.85 0.69
N CYS A 103 -10.25 -21.60 0.62
CA CYS A 103 -9.38 -21.49 1.78
C CYS A 103 -8.51 -20.23 1.66
N SER A 104 -8.00 -19.77 2.79
CA SER A 104 -7.00 -18.71 2.89
C SER A 104 -5.77 -19.24 3.60
N ILE A 105 -4.63 -18.80 3.19
CA ILE A 105 -3.36 -19.07 3.84
C ILE A 105 -2.78 -17.77 4.37
N ASP A 106 -2.00 -17.85 5.41
CA ASP A 106 -1.31 -16.67 5.94
C ASP A 106 -0.09 -16.29 5.09
N VAL A 107 0.51 -15.15 5.42
CA VAL A 107 1.66 -14.61 4.66
C VAL A 107 2.86 -15.55 4.71
N ILE A 108 3.08 -16.25 5.83
CA ILE A 108 4.19 -17.20 5.98
C ILE A 108 3.96 -18.41 5.08
N GLU A 109 2.75 -18.97 5.10
CA GLU A 109 2.38 -20.09 4.22
C GLU A 109 2.44 -19.70 2.75
N THR A 110 1.93 -18.50 2.41
CA THR A 110 2.03 -17.98 1.04
C THR A 110 3.49 -17.90 0.59
N LYS A 111 4.38 -17.32 1.40
CA LYS A 111 5.80 -17.20 1.06
C LYS A 111 6.48 -18.56 0.92
N LYS A 112 6.18 -19.52 1.81
CA LYS A 112 6.69 -20.89 1.69
C LYS A 112 6.31 -21.51 0.36
N LEU A 113 5.03 -21.47 0.00
CA LEU A 113 4.53 -22.04 -1.25
C LEU A 113 5.17 -21.37 -2.48
N MET A 114 5.29 -20.04 -2.48
CA MET A 114 5.94 -19.32 -3.57
C MET A 114 7.41 -19.72 -3.73
N LEU A 115 8.14 -19.87 -2.64
CA LEU A 115 9.53 -20.30 -2.67
C LEU A 115 9.66 -21.77 -3.12
N GLU A 116 8.76 -22.67 -2.70
CA GLU A 116 8.69 -24.04 -3.17
C GLU A 116 8.42 -24.09 -4.69
N MET A 117 7.52 -23.26 -5.19
CA MET A 117 7.24 -23.13 -6.62
C MET A 117 8.49 -22.64 -7.38
N GLN A 118 9.19 -21.63 -6.86
CA GLN A 118 10.46 -21.15 -7.45
C GLN A 118 11.55 -22.22 -7.47
N GLU A 119 11.66 -23.04 -6.42
CA GLU A 119 12.59 -24.16 -6.35
C GLU A 119 12.27 -25.21 -7.45
N VAL A 120 10.99 -25.54 -7.65
CA VAL A 120 10.55 -26.45 -8.72
C VAL A 120 10.86 -25.88 -10.11
N GLU A 121 10.65 -24.58 -10.31
CA GLU A 121 10.85 -23.91 -11.60
C GLU A 121 12.31 -23.72 -11.98
N SER A 122 13.18 -23.44 -11.02
CA SER A 122 14.59 -23.10 -11.25
C SER A 122 15.55 -24.25 -10.99
N GLY A 123 15.13 -25.26 -10.24
CA GLY A 123 15.99 -26.31 -9.72
C GLY A 123 16.97 -25.84 -8.63
N THR A 124 16.82 -24.59 -8.15
CA THR A 124 17.72 -23.99 -7.15
C THR A 124 17.05 -23.95 -5.79
N SER A 125 17.73 -24.44 -4.75
CA SER A 125 17.15 -24.45 -3.40
C SER A 125 16.87 -23.04 -2.87
N THR A 126 15.67 -22.87 -2.33
CA THR A 126 15.17 -21.60 -1.73
C THR A 126 15.18 -21.61 -0.20
N LYS A 127 15.78 -22.63 0.41
CA LYS A 127 15.80 -22.80 1.88
C LYS A 127 16.40 -21.63 2.64
N GLU A 128 17.49 -21.05 2.12
CA GLU A 128 18.13 -19.88 2.76
C GLU A 128 17.20 -18.64 2.71
N GLN A 129 16.55 -18.40 1.57
CA GLN A 129 15.57 -17.31 1.40
C GLN A 129 14.39 -17.47 2.38
N LEU A 130 13.89 -18.69 2.55
CA LEU A 130 12.82 -18.98 3.51
C LEU A 130 13.30 -18.73 4.95
N LYS A 131 14.50 -19.17 5.30
CA LYS A 131 15.09 -18.95 6.62
C LYS A 131 15.24 -17.46 6.92
N ASP A 132 15.75 -16.69 5.98
CA ASP A 132 15.90 -15.24 6.13
C ASP A 132 14.55 -14.55 6.30
N PHE A 133 13.56 -14.93 5.49
CA PHE A 133 12.20 -14.42 5.63
C PHE A 133 11.59 -14.73 6.99
N LEU A 134 11.71 -15.98 7.47
CA LEU A 134 11.19 -16.38 8.77
C LEU A 134 11.92 -15.67 9.92
N ASN A 135 13.24 -15.52 9.84
CA ASN A 135 14.01 -14.79 10.82
C ASN A 135 13.57 -13.32 10.93
N LYS A 136 13.22 -12.71 9.79
CA LYS A 136 12.82 -11.31 9.72
C LYS A 136 11.38 -11.07 10.17
N TYR A 137 10.44 -11.94 9.80
CA TYR A 137 9.01 -11.63 9.88
C TYR A 137 8.18 -12.56 10.76
N SER A 138 8.69 -13.73 11.21
CA SER A 138 7.87 -14.67 11.98
C SER A 138 7.28 -14.06 13.26
N ALA A 139 8.07 -13.26 13.98
CA ALA A 139 7.63 -12.59 15.20
C ALA A 139 6.52 -11.56 14.89
N LEU A 140 6.62 -10.82 13.78
CA LEU A 140 5.58 -9.89 13.35
C LEU A 140 4.27 -10.62 13.04
N PHE A 141 4.34 -11.65 12.21
CA PHE A 141 3.15 -12.39 11.79
C PHE A 141 2.56 -13.32 12.86
N GLU A 142 3.26 -13.53 13.97
CA GLU A 142 2.66 -14.14 15.15
C GLU A 142 1.56 -13.24 15.73
N TYR A 143 1.80 -11.93 15.83
CA TYR A 143 0.91 -10.96 16.44
C TYR A 143 0.01 -10.23 15.45
N TYR A 144 0.42 -10.11 14.19
CA TYR A 144 -0.26 -9.29 13.19
C TYR A 144 -0.71 -10.08 11.97
N ARG A 145 -1.84 -9.68 11.42
CA ARG A 145 -2.31 -10.07 10.09
C ARG A 145 -2.01 -8.94 9.12
N LEU A 146 -1.32 -9.24 8.04
CA LEU A 146 -1.08 -8.30 6.95
C LEU A 146 -2.32 -8.18 6.05
N LEU A 147 -2.66 -6.96 5.71
CA LEU A 147 -3.58 -6.61 4.63
C LEU A 147 -2.87 -5.66 3.68
N ASN A 148 -2.69 -6.06 2.45
CA ASN A 148 -2.11 -5.27 1.37
C ASN A 148 -2.96 -5.40 0.11
N PHE A 149 -2.71 -4.51 -0.85
CA PHE A 149 -3.43 -4.49 -2.12
C PHE A 149 -2.45 -4.31 -3.28
N PRO A 150 -2.73 -4.91 -4.45
CA PRO A 150 -1.89 -4.76 -5.62
C PRO A 150 -1.88 -3.30 -6.10
N TYR A 151 -0.70 -2.72 -6.27
CA TYR A 151 -0.51 -1.33 -6.74
C TYR A 151 -0.54 -1.20 -8.27
N ASN A 152 -0.54 -2.32 -8.98
CA ASN A 152 -0.54 -2.40 -10.45
C ASN A 152 -1.94 -2.68 -11.03
N LYS A 153 -2.96 -2.77 -10.20
CA LYS A 153 -4.37 -2.96 -10.58
C LYS A 153 -5.24 -1.96 -9.87
N MET A 154 -6.28 -1.48 -10.55
CA MET A 154 -7.27 -0.60 -9.94
C MET A 154 -8.03 -1.34 -8.83
N VAL A 155 -7.99 -0.78 -7.63
CA VAL A 155 -8.76 -1.24 -6.47
C VAL A 155 -9.67 -0.12 -6.00
N ARG A 156 -10.96 -0.43 -5.84
CA ARG A 156 -11.97 0.51 -5.35
C ARG A 156 -12.48 0.05 -3.99
N PHE A 157 -12.25 0.86 -2.98
CA PHE A 157 -12.64 0.62 -1.60
C PHE A 157 -14.03 1.21 -1.32
N GLY A 158 -14.78 0.57 -0.41
CA GLY A 158 -16.10 1.03 0.00
C GLY A 158 -17.24 0.55 -0.90
N GLU A 159 -18.42 1.16 -0.75
CA GLU A 159 -19.66 0.75 -1.41
C GLU A 159 -19.59 1.02 -2.92
N GLN A 160 -19.87 -0.02 -3.72
CA GLN A 160 -19.84 0.05 -5.17
C GLN A 160 -21.04 0.83 -5.72
N LYS A 161 -22.22 0.56 -5.16
CA LYS A 161 -23.47 1.19 -5.58
C LYS A 161 -23.54 2.62 -5.07
N ARG A 162 -23.51 3.58 -5.99
CA ARG A 162 -23.40 5.00 -5.69
C ARG A 162 -24.51 5.52 -4.79
N GLU A 163 -25.72 5.05 -5.00
CA GLU A 163 -26.92 5.42 -4.25
C GLU A 163 -26.89 4.96 -2.77
N LEU A 164 -26.06 3.95 -2.45
CA LEU A 164 -25.91 3.40 -1.11
C LEU A 164 -24.67 3.96 -0.37
N ARG A 165 -23.89 4.82 -1.02
CA ARG A 165 -22.66 5.37 -0.45
C ARG A 165 -22.95 6.30 0.74
N ILE A 166 -22.23 6.07 1.82
CA ILE A 166 -22.16 6.95 3.00
C ILE A 166 -20.70 7.36 3.14
N CYS A 167 -20.44 8.66 3.17
CA CYS A 167 -19.08 9.15 3.26
C CYS A 167 -18.42 8.70 4.56
N ARG A 168 -17.30 7.96 4.45
CA ARG A 168 -16.55 7.42 5.60
C ARG A 168 -15.96 8.49 6.52
N TYR A 169 -15.83 9.74 6.04
CA TYR A 169 -15.25 10.84 6.81
C TYR A 169 -16.28 11.77 7.45
N CYS A 170 -17.38 12.06 6.79
CA CYS A 170 -18.40 12.98 7.33
C CYS A 170 -19.76 12.32 7.62
N GLY A 171 -19.93 11.04 7.30
CA GLY A 171 -21.17 10.31 7.53
C GLY A 171 -22.34 10.70 6.62
N CYS A 172 -22.17 11.68 5.70
CA CYS A 172 -23.24 12.12 4.83
C CYS A 172 -23.45 11.16 3.64
N SER A 173 -24.71 10.97 3.29
CA SER A 173 -25.19 10.20 2.13
C SER A 173 -25.72 11.13 1.05
N MET A 174 -26.20 10.57 -0.07
CA MET A 174 -26.87 11.36 -1.10
C MET A 174 -28.17 12.02 -0.59
N SER A 175 -28.86 11.42 0.38
CA SER A 175 -30.02 12.03 1.04
C SER A 175 -29.66 13.31 1.82
N ASP A 176 -28.38 13.40 2.30
CA ASP A 176 -27.84 14.58 2.96
C ASP A 176 -27.17 15.56 1.97
N LYS A 177 -27.49 15.45 0.69
CA LYS A 177 -26.92 16.23 -0.42
C LYS A 177 -25.41 16.01 -0.65
N ALA A 178 -24.82 14.92 -0.14
CA ALA A 178 -23.47 14.56 -0.49
C ALA A 178 -23.41 14.08 -1.95
N THR A 179 -22.34 14.41 -2.63
CA THR A 179 -22.09 13.96 -4.01
C THR A 179 -20.83 13.10 -4.05
N PHE A 180 -20.82 12.12 -4.96
CA PHE A 180 -19.72 11.15 -5.17
C PHE A 180 -19.42 11.08 -6.67
N LYS A 181 -19.21 12.24 -7.31
CA LYS A 181 -19.00 12.36 -8.76
C LYS A 181 -17.54 12.14 -9.15
N THR A 182 -16.63 12.60 -8.28
CA THR A 182 -15.20 12.54 -8.50
C THR A 182 -14.68 11.17 -8.07
N ASP A 183 -13.76 10.60 -8.85
CA ASP A 183 -12.98 9.45 -8.40
C ASP A 183 -11.99 9.95 -7.32
N ALA A 184 -12.32 9.67 -6.06
CA ALA A 184 -11.47 10.06 -4.95
C ALA A 184 -10.28 9.10 -4.85
N HIS A 185 -9.07 9.61 -5.05
CA HIS A 185 -7.85 8.85 -4.85
C HIS A 185 -7.57 8.67 -3.36
N THR A 186 -7.36 7.43 -2.92
CA THR A 186 -7.02 7.15 -1.51
C THR A 186 -5.70 7.80 -1.10
N ILE A 187 -4.66 7.60 -1.92
CA ILE A 187 -3.39 8.32 -1.91
C ILE A 187 -3.43 9.30 -3.07
N SER A 188 -2.95 10.52 -2.89
CA SER A 188 -3.01 11.55 -3.93
C SER A 188 -2.42 11.09 -5.27
N ASN A 189 -3.12 11.36 -6.38
CA ASN A 189 -2.62 11.10 -7.74
C ASN A 189 -1.29 11.83 -8.02
N SER A 190 -1.07 12.99 -7.40
CA SER A 190 0.19 13.75 -7.54
C SER A 190 1.42 13.03 -6.94
N LEU A 191 1.20 11.91 -6.25
CA LEU A 191 2.21 11.04 -5.66
C LEU A 191 2.40 9.73 -6.45
N GLY A 192 1.84 9.64 -7.66
CA GLY A 192 1.97 8.46 -8.52
C GLY A 192 0.92 7.38 -8.29
N ASN A 193 -0.11 7.63 -7.47
CA ASN A 193 -1.18 6.65 -7.27
C ASN A 193 -2.07 6.56 -8.50
N ILE A 194 -2.12 5.38 -9.11
CA ILE A 194 -2.99 5.04 -10.24
C ILE A 194 -3.97 3.90 -9.89
N ALA A 195 -3.79 3.28 -8.73
CA ALA A 195 -4.45 2.02 -8.36
C ALA A 195 -5.57 2.17 -7.32
N TYR A 196 -5.42 3.05 -6.34
CA TYR A 196 -6.26 3.04 -5.14
C TYR A 196 -7.29 4.17 -5.14
N PHE A 197 -8.58 3.80 -5.11
CA PHE A 197 -9.70 4.73 -5.13
C PHE A 197 -10.68 4.44 -4.00
N THR A 198 -11.27 5.47 -3.41
CA THR A 198 -12.28 5.37 -2.36
C THR A 198 -13.64 5.78 -2.90
N ASN A 199 -14.57 4.82 -3.03
CA ASN A 199 -15.91 5.06 -3.55
C ASN A 199 -16.79 5.88 -2.60
N ASP A 200 -16.61 5.70 -1.30
CA ASP A 200 -17.39 6.32 -0.22
C ASP A 200 -16.65 7.50 0.45
N GLU A 201 -15.87 8.24 -0.33
CA GLU A 201 -15.39 9.58 0.00
C GLU A 201 -16.18 10.60 -0.84
N CYS A 202 -16.95 11.50 -0.20
CA CYS A 202 -17.74 12.49 -0.93
C CYS A 202 -16.88 13.62 -1.49
N ASP A 203 -17.36 14.26 -2.58
CA ASP A 203 -16.63 15.32 -3.28
C ASP A 203 -16.20 16.47 -2.37
N ARG A 204 -17.01 16.79 -1.33
CA ARG A 204 -16.68 17.82 -0.32
C ARG A 204 -15.48 17.41 0.53
N CYS A 205 -15.45 16.18 1.03
CA CYS A 205 -14.33 15.68 1.84
C CYS A 205 -13.05 15.54 0.99
N ASN A 206 -13.16 14.99 -0.20
CA ASN A 206 -12.05 14.88 -1.14
C ASN A 206 -11.41 16.26 -1.43
N LYS A 207 -12.24 17.27 -1.76
CA LYS A 207 -11.77 18.65 -1.97
C LYS A 207 -11.14 19.25 -0.70
N LYS A 208 -11.75 19.05 0.48
CA LYS A 208 -11.24 19.53 1.76
C LYS A 208 -9.84 18.97 2.04
N PHE A 209 -9.69 17.65 1.98
CA PHE A 209 -8.42 17.01 2.30
C PHE A 209 -7.33 17.31 1.28
N GLY A 210 -7.67 17.32 -0.02
CA GLY A 210 -6.76 17.72 -1.09
C GLY A 210 -6.27 19.15 -0.98
N ALA A 211 -7.03 20.06 -0.37
CA ALA A 211 -6.65 21.46 -0.16
C ALA A 211 -5.98 21.73 1.20
N THR A 212 -5.95 20.76 2.11
CA THR A 212 -5.42 20.94 3.47
C THR A 212 -4.34 19.91 3.80
N ILE A 213 -4.71 18.81 4.48
CA ILE A 213 -3.76 17.83 5.03
C ILE A 213 -2.88 17.18 3.96
N GLU A 214 -3.42 16.89 2.78
CA GLU A 214 -2.62 16.31 1.69
C GLU A 214 -1.60 17.31 1.13
N GLN A 215 -1.85 18.62 1.19
CA GLN A 215 -0.86 19.62 0.79
C GLN A 215 0.33 19.65 1.74
N GLU A 216 0.10 19.48 3.05
CA GLU A 216 1.20 19.42 4.02
C GLU A 216 2.08 18.18 3.79
N PHE A 217 1.47 17.03 3.45
CA PHE A 217 2.22 15.85 3.07
C PHE A 217 3.00 16.05 1.75
N LEU A 218 2.41 16.70 0.74
CA LEU A 218 3.08 17.02 -0.52
C LEU A 218 4.27 17.97 -0.33
N LYS A 219 4.17 18.94 0.59
CA LYS A 219 5.30 19.81 0.97
C LYS A 219 6.42 18.99 1.60
N TYR A 220 6.07 18.07 2.54
CA TYR A 220 7.04 17.22 3.22
C TYR A 220 7.88 16.39 2.24
N VAL A 221 7.24 15.76 1.27
CA VAL A 221 7.91 14.91 0.28
C VAL A 221 8.38 15.68 -0.96
N SER A 222 8.37 17.02 -0.94
CA SER A 222 8.61 17.85 -2.13
C SER A 222 9.98 17.63 -2.76
N LEU A 223 11.04 17.51 -1.94
CA LEU A 223 12.39 17.23 -2.43
C LEU A 223 12.45 15.87 -3.14
N SER A 224 11.87 14.85 -2.54
CA SER A 224 11.82 13.52 -3.14
C SER A 224 11.07 13.54 -4.48
N ARG A 225 9.99 14.33 -4.59
CA ARG A 225 9.26 14.51 -5.86
C ARG A 225 10.12 15.15 -6.95
N VAL A 226 10.99 16.10 -6.60
CA VAL A 226 11.94 16.70 -7.56
C VAL A 226 12.96 15.65 -7.98
N ILE A 227 13.64 15.02 -7.03
CA ILE A 227 14.72 14.06 -7.31
C ILE A 227 14.18 12.83 -8.08
N SER A 228 12.97 12.37 -7.78
CA SER A 228 12.35 11.28 -8.53
C SER A 228 12.19 11.58 -10.02
N GLY A 229 12.14 12.85 -10.42
CA GLY A 229 12.12 13.24 -11.84
C GLY A 229 13.34 12.79 -12.65
N GLN A 230 14.43 12.33 -12.00
CA GLN A 230 15.60 11.74 -12.64
C GLN A 230 15.37 10.29 -13.09
N PHE A 231 14.29 9.65 -12.65
CA PHE A 231 13.99 8.25 -12.91
C PHE A 231 12.87 8.10 -13.94
N GLU A 232 12.95 7.05 -14.74
CA GLU A 232 11.93 6.73 -15.73
C GLU A 232 10.55 6.48 -15.06
N GLY A 233 9.49 6.97 -15.68
CA GLY A 233 8.11 6.82 -15.18
C GLY A 233 7.64 7.92 -14.23
N PHE A 234 8.51 8.84 -13.81
CA PHE A 234 8.14 9.96 -12.94
C PHE A 234 7.90 11.26 -13.72
N LYS A 235 6.93 12.05 -13.21
CA LYS A 235 6.71 13.41 -13.72
C LYS A 235 7.77 14.35 -13.15
N SER A 236 8.32 15.23 -13.97
CA SER A 236 9.17 16.30 -13.49
C SER A 236 8.39 17.23 -12.57
N HIS A 237 8.95 17.49 -11.40
CA HIS A 237 8.45 18.44 -10.41
C HIS A 237 9.52 19.48 -10.14
N LYS A 238 9.08 20.62 -9.57
CA LYS A 238 10.00 21.65 -9.13
C LYS A 238 9.56 22.27 -7.81
N ILE A 239 10.51 22.66 -7.00
CA ILE A 239 10.30 23.52 -5.84
C ILE A 239 10.63 24.94 -6.30
N LYS A 240 9.67 25.85 -6.15
CA LYS A 240 9.86 27.26 -6.47
C LYS A 240 9.45 28.10 -5.28
N THR A 241 10.38 28.89 -4.80
CA THR A 241 10.19 29.89 -3.76
C THR A 241 10.47 31.29 -4.34
N ASP A 242 10.33 32.31 -3.52
CA ASP A 242 10.70 33.69 -3.92
C ASP A 242 12.19 33.86 -4.17
N SER A 243 13.05 32.97 -3.66
CA SER A 243 14.50 33.12 -3.65
C SER A 243 15.23 32.05 -4.46
N PHE A 244 14.63 30.90 -4.71
CA PHE A 244 15.26 29.84 -5.49
C PHE A 244 14.26 28.96 -6.22
N GLU A 245 14.77 28.25 -7.24
CA GLU A 245 14.08 27.16 -7.91
C GLU A 245 14.99 25.92 -7.90
N LEU A 246 14.42 24.77 -7.55
CA LEU A 246 15.06 23.45 -7.62
C LEU A 246 14.26 22.57 -8.56
N SER A 247 14.90 22.01 -9.57
CA SER A 247 14.27 21.17 -10.60
C SER A 247 15.25 20.13 -11.15
N VAL A 248 14.75 19.16 -11.92
CA VAL A 248 15.59 18.29 -12.73
C VAL A 248 15.64 18.85 -14.16
N ASN A 249 16.83 18.94 -14.72
CA ASN A 249 17.01 19.28 -16.12
C ASN A 249 16.57 18.10 -16.99
N PRO A 250 15.62 18.27 -17.91
CA PRO A 250 15.11 17.17 -18.72
C PRO A 250 16.12 16.63 -19.75
N ASP A 251 17.12 17.43 -20.13
CA ASP A 251 18.11 17.08 -21.15
C ASP A 251 19.31 16.32 -20.57
N THR A 252 19.76 16.73 -19.36
CA THR A 252 20.95 16.14 -18.70
C THR A 252 20.59 15.19 -17.56
N ASN A 253 19.36 15.22 -17.11
CA ASN A 253 18.86 14.48 -15.93
C ASN A 253 19.53 14.88 -14.60
N ASP A 254 20.17 16.07 -14.57
CA ASP A 254 20.80 16.62 -13.38
C ASP A 254 19.83 17.43 -12.53
N VAL A 255 20.05 17.45 -11.22
CA VAL A 255 19.33 18.37 -10.33
C VAL A 255 19.92 19.77 -10.45
N GLU A 256 19.11 20.71 -10.93
CA GLU A 256 19.48 22.11 -11.07
C GLU A 256 18.94 22.94 -9.92
N PHE A 257 19.84 23.75 -9.34
CA PHE A 257 19.52 24.76 -8.36
C PHE A 257 19.74 26.16 -8.98
N LYS A 258 18.68 26.98 -9.07
CA LYS A 258 18.71 28.34 -9.56
C LYS A 258 18.37 29.30 -8.42
N LEU A 259 19.31 30.14 -8.04
CA LEU A 259 19.11 31.21 -7.09
C LEU A 259 18.52 32.44 -7.79
N THR A 260 17.32 32.87 -7.37
CA THR A 260 16.58 33.95 -8.02
C THR A 260 16.71 35.29 -7.30
N ASP A 261 16.90 35.30 -5.98
CA ASP A 261 17.06 36.49 -5.17
C ASP A 261 17.99 36.23 -3.96
N TYR A 262 19.18 36.84 -4.01
CA TYR A 262 20.19 36.74 -2.94
C TYR A 262 19.84 37.53 -1.67
N THR A 263 18.92 38.48 -1.77
CA THR A 263 18.61 39.42 -0.66
C THR A 263 17.56 38.83 0.29
N LYS A 264 16.82 37.78 -0.14
CA LYS A 264 15.79 37.12 0.65
C LYS A 264 16.37 36.10 1.59
N ALA A 265 15.88 36.06 2.82
CA ALA A 265 16.40 35.28 3.93
C ALA A 265 16.24 33.75 3.84
N SER A 266 15.69 33.23 2.71
CA SER A 266 15.44 31.80 2.51
C SER A 266 16.68 30.99 2.11
N VAL A 267 17.82 31.66 1.85
CA VAL A 267 19.08 30.98 1.55
C VAL A 267 20.14 31.44 2.53
N LYS A 268 20.68 30.53 3.31
CA LYS A 268 21.79 30.76 4.22
C LYS A 268 22.98 29.90 3.81
N LYS A 269 24.17 30.51 3.78
CA LYS A 269 25.42 29.77 3.60
C LYS A 269 25.98 29.44 4.98
N ASP A 270 26.26 28.21 5.22
CA ASP A 270 27.03 27.74 6.37
C ASP A 270 28.40 27.20 5.93
N LYS A 271 29.19 26.65 6.87
CA LYS A 271 30.54 26.12 6.59
C LYS A 271 30.53 24.89 5.68
N THR A 272 29.40 24.20 5.56
CA THR A 272 29.25 22.90 4.90
C THR A 272 28.43 22.98 3.61
N GLY A 273 27.67 24.06 3.38
CA GLY A 273 26.86 24.19 2.18
C GLY A 273 25.85 25.32 2.20
N LEU A 274 24.72 25.08 1.54
CA LEU A 274 23.58 26.00 1.49
C LEU A 274 22.42 25.41 2.29
N VAL A 275 21.82 26.20 3.14
CA VAL A 275 20.58 25.89 3.85
C VAL A 275 19.46 26.67 3.17
N LEU A 276 18.51 25.94 2.59
CA LEU A 276 17.37 26.48 1.86
C LEU A 276 16.11 26.35 2.72
N ASP A 277 15.43 27.45 2.93
CA ASP A 277 14.15 27.48 3.61
C ASP A 277 13.04 27.28 2.58
N VAL A 278 12.41 26.11 2.57
CA VAL A 278 11.44 25.73 1.53
C VAL A 278 10.04 26.22 1.88
N ASP A 279 9.54 25.86 3.04
CA ASP A 279 8.18 26.16 3.47
C ASP A 279 8.00 25.87 4.97
N SER A 280 6.85 26.25 5.50
CA SER A 280 6.39 25.85 6.83
C SER A 280 5.49 24.62 6.71
N ILE A 281 5.71 23.60 7.54
CA ILE A 281 4.99 22.34 7.53
C ILE A 281 4.31 22.10 8.89
N ASP A 282 3.03 21.75 8.86
CA ASP A 282 2.33 21.18 10.01
C ASP A 282 2.47 19.64 9.99
N PHE A 283 3.36 19.12 10.83
CA PHE A 283 3.58 17.67 10.93
C PHE A 283 2.36 16.90 11.43
N SER A 284 1.46 17.53 12.20
CA SER A 284 0.19 16.91 12.58
C SER A 284 -0.70 16.67 11.36
N ASP A 285 -0.68 17.60 10.40
CA ASP A 285 -1.41 17.45 9.14
C ASP A 285 -0.72 16.44 8.19
N VAL A 286 0.62 16.37 8.20
CA VAL A 286 1.35 15.28 7.51
C VAL A 286 0.88 13.92 8.03
N TYR A 287 0.79 13.75 9.36
CA TYR A 287 0.31 12.50 9.96
C TYR A 287 -1.16 12.24 9.62
N ARG A 288 -2.03 13.28 9.69
CA ARG A 288 -3.44 13.15 9.29
C ARG A 288 -3.59 12.67 7.85
N ALA A 289 -2.75 13.16 6.93
CA ALA A 289 -2.78 12.72 5.55
C ALA A 289 -2.43 11.23 5.41
N MET A 290 -1.37 10.78 6.08
CA MET A 290 -0.96 9.37 6.06
C MET A 290 -2.06 8.47 6.65
N VAL A 291 -2.66 8.88 7.78
CA VAL A 291 -3.78 8.13 8.39
C VAL A 291 -5.03 8.17 7.50
N LYS A 292 -5.30 9.29 6.81
CA LYS A 292 -6.39 9.39 5.82
C LYS A 292 -6.21 8.37 4.69
N PHE A 293 -4.98 8.14 4.23
CA PHE A 293 -4.70 7.12 3.22
C PHE A 293 -5.08 5.73 3.74
N VAL A 294 -4.69 5.39 4.97
CA VAL A 294 -5.07 4.11 5.60
C VAL A 294 -6.58 4.00 5.73
N ILE A 295 -7.24 5.01 6.33
CA ILE A 295 -8.71 5.01 6.51
C ILE A 295 -9.41 4.84 5.15
N GLY A 296 -8.88 5.46 4.08
CA GLY A 296 -9.41 5.33 2.70
C GLY A 296 -9.41 3.89 2.18
N MET A 297 -8.47 3.06 2.63
CA MET A 297 -8.30 1.67 2.19
C MET A 297 -8.91 0.64 3.15
N LEU A 298 -9.37 1.08 4.34
CA LEU A 298 -9.94 0.14 5.31
C LEU A 298 -11.22 -0.53 4.79
N PRO A 299 -11.42 -1.82 5.09
CA PRO A 299 -12.71 -2.47 4.95
C PRO A 299 -13.78 -1.71 5.75
N THR A 300 -14.98 -1.56 5.19
CA THR A 300 -16.08 -0.82 5.83
C THR A 300 -16.43 -1.38 7.22
N SER A 301 -16.27 -2.69 7.43
CA SER A 301 -16.49 -3.35 8.71
C SER A 301 -15.55 -2.88 9.83
N GLU A 302 -14.34 -2.42 9.48
CA GLU A 302 -13.33 -1.93 10.42
C GLU A 302 -13.58 -0.47 10.83
N LEU A 303 -14.20 0.35 9.98
CA LEU A 303 -14.39 1.79 10.22
C LEU A 303 -15.07 2.13 11.55
N LYS A 304 -15.91 1.23 12.06
CA LYS A 304 -16.60 1.40 13.36
C LYS A 304 -15.63 1.61 14.53
N HIS A 305 -14.43 1.04 14.46
CA HIS A 305 -13.40 1.13 15.50
C HIS A 305 -12.54 2.40 15.40
N PHE A 306 -12.69 3.18 14.32
CA PHE A 306 -11.88 4.35 14.03
C PHE A 306 -12.64 5.67 14.03
N LYS A 307 -13.78 5.76 14.72
CA LYS A 307 -14.60 6.99 14.80
C LYS A 307 -13.82 8.16 15.36
N LYS A 308 -13.03 7.96 16.43
CA LYS A 308 -12.15 8.98 16.99
C LYS A 308 -11.05 9.39 16.02
N THR A 309 -10.44 8.44 15.32
CA THR A 309 -9.45 8.70 14.28
C THR A 309 -10.03 9.60 13.18
N ILE A 310 -11.23 9.28 12.70
CA ILE A 310 -11.94 10.07 11.67
C ILE A 310 -12.24 11.48 12.14
N GLY A 311 -12.72 11.66 13.38
CA GLY A 311 -12.93 12.97 13.97
C GLY A 311 -11.61 13.77 14.06
N TRP A 312 -10.52 13.14 14.46
CA TRP A 312 -9.20 13.77 14.49
C TRP A 312 -8.71 14.17 13.08
N ILE A 313 -8.90 13.33 12.06
CA ILE A 313 -8.60 13.69 10.64
C ILE A 313 -9.40 14.94 10.25
N ASN A 314 -10.64 15.04 10.69
CA ASN A 314 -11.51 16.20 10.43
C ASN A 314 -11.14 17.46 11.22
N LYS A 315 -10.19 17.37 12.18
CA LYS A 315 -9.77 18.42 13.11
C LYS A 315 -10.85 18.78 14.14
N ASP A 316 -11.75 17.85 14.46
CA ASP A 316 -12.80 18.07 15.47
C ASP A 316 -12.19 18.17 16.88
N PHE A 317 -11.03 17.54 17.11
CA PHE A 317 -10.27 17.57 18.36
C PHE A 317 -8.80 17.19 18.13
N THR A 318 -7.98 17.33 19.16
CA THR A 318 -6.57 16.93 19.17
C THR A 318 -6.37 15.62 19.93
N ILE A 319 -5.39 14.83 19.50
CA ILE A 319 -4.93 13.63 20.21
C ILE A 319 -3.41 13.68 20.34
N SER A 320 -2.87 13.02 21.35
CA SER A 320 -1.44 12.81 21.46
C SER A 320 -1.00 11.84 20.37
N LEU A 321 0.02 12.18 19.64
CA LEU A 321 0.50 11.41 18.49
C LEU A 321 1.82 10.70 18.82
N PRO A 322 1.97 9.42 18.48
CA PRO A 322 3.26 8.75 18.52
C PRO A 322 4.15 9.25 17.38
N ASN A 323 5.47 9.05 17.53
CA ASN A 323 6.39 9.39 16.46
C ASN A 323 6.13 8.53 15.20
N ILE A 324 6.35 9.12 14.04
CA ILE A 324 6.45 8.41 12.78
C ILE A 324 7.90 7.96 12.62
N LYS A 325 8.09 6.76 12.15
CA LYS A 325 9.42 6.25 11.78
C LYS A 325 9.57 6.37 10.27
N GLU A 326 10.71 6.87 9.82
CA GLU A 326 11.00 6.97 8.39
C GLU A 326 12.37 6.40 8.04
N THR A 327 12.48 5.93 6.81
CA THR A 327 13.76 5.66 6.15
C THR A 327 13.71 6.16 4.71
N ILE A 328 14.88 6.45 4.15
CA ILE A 328 15.02 6.97 2.79
C ILE A 328 15.78 5.95 1.96
N HIS A 329 15.23 5.59 0.83
CA HIS A 329 15.84 4.68 -0.15
C HIS A 329 16.52 5.47 -1.27
N THR A 330 17.52 4.87 -1.89
CA THR A 330 18.22 5.46 -3.04
C THR A 330 17.37 5.50 -4.29
N GLU A 331 16.52 4.50 -4.47
CA GLU A 331 15.62 4.39 -5.61
C GLU A 331 14.17 4.63 -5.19
N PRO A 332 13.42 5.44 -5.94
CA PRO A 332 12.03 5.71 -5.65
C PRO A 332 11.12 4.58 -6.10
N VAL A 333 10.01 4.37 -5.37
CA VAL A 333 8.92 3.52 -5.87
C VAL A 333 8.07 4.29 -6.87
N VAL A 334 7.82 3.72 -8.05
CA VAL A 334 7.03 4.36 -9.13
C VAL A 334 5.58 4.56 -8.71
N HIS A 335 5.01 3.56 -8.06
CA HIS A 335 3.64 3.61 -7.56
C HIS A 335 3.65 3.43 -6.05
N PRO A 336 3.00 4.32 -5.28
CA PRO A 336 2.91 4.17 -3.85
C PRO A 336 2.12 2.91 -3.50
N PHE A 337 2.56 2.25 -2.43
CA PHE A 337 1.81 1.15 -1.85
C PHE A 337 1.81 1.24 -0.32
N LEU A 338 0.83 0.60 0.29
CA LEU A 338 0.58 0.67 1.70
C LEU A 338 0.22 -0.72 2.23
N ASN A 339 0.94 -1.15 3.26
CA ASN A 339 0.67 -2.36 3.99
C ASN A 339 0.03 -2.03 5.34
N MET A 340 -0.94 -2.80 5.75
CA MET A 340 -1.65 -2.64 7.01
C MET A 340 -1.50 -3.89 7.88
N TYR A 341 -1.08 -3.70 9.12
CA TYR A 341 -0.82 -4.76 10.10
C TYR A 341 -1.86 -4.70 11.20
N PHE A 342 -2.82 -5.62 11.15
CA PHE A 342 -3.90 -5.74 12.16
C PHE A 342 -3.49 -6.72 13.25
N ARG A 343 -3.55 -6.29 14.50
CA ARG A 343 -3.27 -7.14 15.66
C ARG A 343 -4.25 -8.32 15.75
N LYS A 344 -3.73 -9.54 15.81
CA LYS A 344 -4.51 -10.79 15.92
C LYS A 344 -4.90 -11.13 17.35
N LYS A 345 -4.00 -10.86 18.30
CA LYS A 345 -4.14 -11.23 19.72
C LYS A 345 -4.26 -9.97 20.58
N ASN A 346 -4.92 -10.06 21.72
CA ASN A 346 -4.85 -9.03 22.75
C ASN A 346 -3.43 -9.00 23.33
N ALA A 347 -2.66 -8.04 22.88
CA ALA A 347 -1.37 -7.69 23.41
C ALA A 347 -1.43 -6.19 23.71
N ASP A 348 -1.70 -5.84 24.96
CA ASP A 348 -2.01 -4.46 25.39
C ASP A 348 -0.85 -3.48 25.13
N SER A 349 0.36 -4.02 24.95
CA SER A 349 1.57 -3.27 24.60
C SER A 349 1.73 -2.98 23.11
N LEU A 350 0.86 -3.52 22.25
CA LEU A 350 0.96 -3.38 20.79
C LEU A 350 -0.25 -2.64 20.23
N PRO A 351 -0.05 -1.73 19.22
CA PRO A 351 -1.17 -1.04 18.57
C PRO A 351 -2.07 -2.00 17.77
N TYR A 352 -3.36 -1.69 17.70
CA TYR A 352 -4.30 -2.50 16.91
C TYR A 352 -4.00 -2.47 15.43
N LEU A 353 -3.65 -1.30 14.90
CA LEU A 353 -3.34 -1.11 13.49
C LEU A 353 -2.09 -0.26 13.33
N CYS A 354 -1.08 -0.87 12.70
CA CYS A 354 0.07 -0.18 12.16
C CYS A 354 0.06 -0.24 10.63
N ALA A 355 0.77 0.68 10.02
CA ALA A 355 0.94 0.70 8.57
C ALA A 355 2.39 1.03 8.21
N ASP A 356 2.85 0.50 7.08
CA ASP A 356 3.96 1.06 6.34
C ASP A 356 3.47 1.64 5.02
N LEU A 357 3.99 2.81 4.66
CA LEU A 357 3.71 3.51 3.42
C LEU A 357 5.01 3.69 2.66
N HIS A 358 5.09 3.07 1.48
CA HIS A 358 6.17 3.28 0.54
C HIS A 358 5.76 4.29 -0.52
N ILE A 359 6.49 5.37 -0.62
CA ILE A 359 6.14 6.47 -1.52
C ILE A 359 7.38 7.25 -1.93
N LEU A 360 7.61 7.35 -3.24
CA LEU A 360 8.83 7.97 -3.77
C LEU A 360 10.07 7.30 -3.13
N HIS A 361 10.98 8.07 -2.55
CA HIS A 361 12.16 7.56 -1.85
C HIS A 361 11.91 7.19 -0.38
N TYR A 362 10.69 7.42 0.15
CA TYR A 362 10.38 7.23 1.56
C TYR A 362 9.68 5.92 1.84
N GLU A 363 10.00 5.35 2.99
CA GLU A 363 9.19 4.37 3.68
C GLU A 363 8.88 4.93 5.07
N PHE A 364 7.59 5.05 5.37
CA PHE A 364 7.08 5.49 6.66
C PHE A 364 6.45 4.34 7.40
N VAL A 365 6.77 4.18 8.68
CA VAL A 365 6.08 3.25 9.56
C VAL A 365 5.41 4.03 10.68
N PHE A 366 4.11 3.82 10.84
CA PHE A 366 3.28 4.57 11.77
C PHE A 366 2.08 3.74 12.25
N MET A 367 1.55 4.10 13.40
CA MET A 367 0.32 3.51 13.91
C MET A 367 -0.88 4.40 13.58
N ILE A 368 -2.07 3.81 13.63
CA ILE A 368 -3.32 4.54 13.43
C ILE A 368 -3.87 4.94 14.80
N PRO A 369 -3.78 6.23 15.17
CA PRO A 369 -4.15 6.68 16.51
C PRO A 369 -5.66 6.76 16.70
N GLY A 370 -6.15 6.62 17.93
CA GLY A 370 -7.57 6.80 18.29
C GLY A 370 -8.45 5.59 17.97
N CYS A 371 -7.87 4.40 17.72
CA CYS A 371 -8.63 3.17 17.60
C CYS A 371 -9.28 2.78 18.93
N GLU A 372 -10.57 2.41 18.92
CA GLU A 372 -11.32 2.00 20.12
C GLU A 372 -10.84 0.65 20.70
N LEU A 373 -10.11 -0.15 19.91
CA LEU A 373 -9.54 -1.42 20.34
C LEU A 373 -8.15 -1.29 21.00
N ASP A 374 -7.67 -0.06 21.13
CA ASP A 374 -6.43 0.27 21.81
C ASP A 374 -6.74 0.78 23.23
N ASN A 375 -6.40 -0.01 24.22
CA ASN A 375 -6.78 0.24 25.63
C ASN A 375 -5.97 1.31 26.34
N GLN A 376 -4.98 1.94 25.70
CA GLN A 376 -4.07 2.87 26.38
C GLN A 376 -3.81 4.15 25.59
N PHE A 377 -3.49 5.20 26.34
CA PHE A 377 -2.83 6.40 25.83
C PHE A 377 -1.45 5.98 25.31
N PHE A 378 -1.25 6.08 24.02
CA PHE A 378 -0.01 5.70 23.39
C PHE A 378 1.13 6.63 23.78
N SER A 379 2.13 6.08 24.44
CA SER A 379 3.43 6.73 24.59
C SER A 379 4.21 6.63 23.27
N SER A 380 5.21 7.50 23.09
CA SER A 380 6.17 7.40 21.97
C SER A 380 6.80 6.01 21.84
N THR A 381 6.92 5.28 22.95
CA THR A 381 7.55 3.95 23.04
C THR A 381 6.76 2.82 22.39
N ILE A 382 5.46 2.98 22.15
CA ILE A 382 4.63 1.90 21.58
C ILE A 382 5.06 1.55 20.15
N MET A 383 5.52 2.55 19.38
CA MET A 383 6.08 2.29 18.05
C MET A 383 7.37 1.50 18.13
N ASP A 384 8.17 1.70 19.18
CA ASP A 384 9.41 0.93 19.39
C ASP A 384 9.10 -0.55 19.69
N GLU A 385 8.00 -0.85 20.40
CA GLU A 385 7.57 -2.25 20.60
C GLU A 385 7.13 -2.90 19.28
N PHE A 386 6.39 -2.19 18.43
CA PHE A 386 6.06 -2.69 17.09
C PHE A 386 7.32 -2.92 16.25
N LEU A 387 8.28 -1.99 16.26
CA LEU A 387 9.52 -2.08 15.49
C LEU A 387 10.44 -3.22 15.93
N LYS A 388 10.33 -3.67 17.19
CA LYS A 388 11.05 -4.88 17.64
C LYS A 388 10.59 -6.14 16.89
N LEU A 389 9.35 -6.12 16.38
CA LEU A 389 8.77 -7.20 15.58
C LEU A 389 8.97 -6.95 14.08
N TYR A 390 8.97 -5.67 13.66
CA TYR A 390 9.06 -5.22 12.28
C TYR A 390 10.50 -4.89 11.92
N GLU A 391 11.05 -5.54 10.88
CA GLU A 391 12.40 -5.29 10.32
C GLU A 391 13.53 -5.03 11.33
N LYS A 392 13.82 -6.04 12.16
CA LYS A 392 14.90 -6.00 13.15
C LYS A 392 16.23 -5.53 12.54
N GLY A 393 16.85 -4.52 13.17
CA GLY A 393 18.17 -4.00 12.77
C GLY A 393 18.16 -2.90 11.73
N LYS A 394 17.02 -2.54 11.15
CA LYS A 394 16.90 -1.38 10.27
C LYS A 394 17.01 -0.08 11.07
N LYS A 395 17.76 0.88 10.56
CA LYS A 395 17.85 2.21 11.18
C LYS A 395 16.67 3.07 10.73
N TRP A 396 15.97 3.61 11.70
CA TRP A 396 14.82 4.49 11.51
C TRP A 396 15.13 5.88 12.04
N ASN A 397 14.72 6.91 11.32
CA ASN A 397 14.67 8.27 11.79
C ASN A 397 13.32 8.52 12.46
N ASP A 398 13.31 9.27 13.56
CA ASP A 398 12.10 9.71 14.22
C ASP A 398 11.66 11.06 13.65
N ILE A 399 10.47 11.10 13.07
CA ILE A 399 9.79 12.37 12.81
C ILE A 399 9.14 12.79 14.12
N GLN A 400 9.77 13.74 14.82
CA GLN A 400 9.23 14.30 16.05
C GLN A 400 8.08 15.25 15.75
N LEU A 401 6.91 14.89 16.18
CA LEU A 401 5.72 15.74 16.13
C LEU A 401 5.80 16.73 17.27
N LYS A 402 6.35 17.92 17.00
CA LYS A 402 6.29 19.04 17.96
C LYS A 402 4.86 19.55 18.00
N ASP A 403 4.32 19.70 19.21
CA ASP A 403 2.94 20.09 19.46
C ASP A 403 2.48 21.25 18.57
N ASN A 404 1.64 20.94 17.59
CA ASN A 404 0.83 21.84 16.74
C ASN A 404 1.48 23.15 16.27
N GLN A 405 2.81 23.23 16.20
CA GLN A 405 3.49 24.39 15.65
C GLN A 405 4.10 24.05 14.29
N PRO A 406 3.83 24.86 13.26
CA PRO A 406 4.46 24.70 11.97
C PRO A 406 5.99 24.74 12.12
N THR A 407 6.65 23.76 11.54
CA THR A 407 8.12 23.65 11.54
C THR A 407 8.62 24.04 10.16
N ARG A 408 9.73 24.79 10.11
CA ARG A 408 10.37 25.16 8.84
C ARG A 408 11.02 23.93 8.21
N LEU A 409 10.67 23.63 6.95
CA LEU A 409 11.37 22.64 6.14
C LEU A 409 12.65 23.26 5.60
N LEU A 410 13.79 22.78 6.07
CA LEU A 410 15.10 23.24 5.63
C LEU A 410 15.76 22.13 4.80
N LEU A 411 16.18 22.48 3.59
CA LEU A 411 17.02 21.62 2.76
C LEU A 411 18.47 22.05 2.93
N HIS A 412 19.33 21.09 3.24
CA HIS A 412 20.77 21.30 3.33
C HIS A 412 21.47 20.71 2.10
N ILE A 413 22.04 21.56 1.26
CA ILE A 413 22.82 21.16 0.09
C ILE A 413 24.31 21.26 0.45
N SER A 414 24.97 20.12 0.65
CA SER A 414 26.41 20.06 0.86
C SER A 414 27.15 20.40 -0.43
N LEU A 415 28.07 21.35 -0.35
CA LEU A 415 28.96 21.71 -1.45
C LEU A 415 30.31 21.03 -1.23
N GLU A 416 30.42 19.75 -1.59
CA GLU A 416 31.73 19.10 -1.65
C GLU A 416 32.48 19.55 -2.93
N LYS A 417 33.69 20.05 -2.77
CA LYS A 417 34.60 20.19 -3.91
C LYS A 417 34.93 18.79 -4.40
N LYS A 418 34.48 18.41 -5.60
CA LYS A 418 35.16 17.34 -6.33
C LYS A 418 36.60 17.84 -6.55
N ASN A 419 37.57 17.23 -5.86
CA ASN A 419 38.94 17.32 -6.29
C ASN A 419 39.05 16.63 -7.64
N THR A 420 38.92 17.40 -8.70
CA THR A 420 39.38 16.97 -10.01
C THR A 420 40.90 17.14 -10.00
N ASP A 421 41.61 16.27 -9.32
CA ASP A 421 43.02 16.05 -9.66
C ASP A 421 42.99 15.26 -10.97
N VAL A 422 43.03 16.03 -12.02
CA VAL A 422 43.40 15.56 -13.37
C VAL A 422 44.91 15.36 -13.33
N MET A 423 45.35 14.09 -13.34
CA MET A 423 46.65 13.75 -13.90
C MET A 423 46.55 13.67 -15.42
#